data_9db00b64ac96de706f8c5b43a18fe659
#
_entry.id   9db00b64ac96de706f8c5b43a18fe659
#
_cell.length_a   1.000
_cell.length_b   1.000
_cell.length_c   1.000
_cell.angle_alpha   90.00
_cell.angle_beta   90.00
_cell.angle_gamma   90.00
#
_symmetry.space_group_name_H-M   'P 1'
#
loop_
_entity.id
_entity.type
_entity.pdbx_description
1 polymer ?
#
loop_
_entity_poly.entity_id
_entity_poly.type
_entity_poly.pdbx_seq_one_letter_code
_entity_poly.pdbx_strand_id
1 'polypeptide(L)'
;MAGVAIMGYGVVGSGVAEIIEQHQKMISARAGQDIFVKYILDIRDFPDSPYRDKMIKDFSIIENDPEVTTVVETIGGCGVAYDFTKRALLAGKNVVTSNKELVARHAVEFFALAADQNVNYLFEASVGGGIPVIRPINQCLAANTIQEVYGILNGTTNYILTRMIKAGLTFDEALKEAQSLGYAEANPTADIEGDDACRKICILSALSFGFHVYPEMVRIEGIQYITPEDIAFGDAIGRKIKLLGRAKRLADDQIYVSVAPYLIPAECPLSTIDGVFNGIIVKGDSVGEVMFYGRGAGKLPTASAIVADVIDAAKHNRARKWMDWGDAEPNRIANCRKVEHAYFVRVQAQNLAEVYDAARDLFGEITPIEQDAVSANDGAFLTQSIAEGALFQKLAQLDDRFGASVVKNKLMLL
;
A
#
# COMPACT_ATOMS: atom_id res chain seq x y z
N MET A 1 28.95 17.03 11.26
CA MET A 1 27.58 17.31 11.76
C MET A 1 26.65 17.27 10.57
N ALA A 2 25.46 16.69 10.71
CA ALA A 2 24.45 16.59 9.68
C ALA A 2 23.19 17.35 10.13
N GLY A 3 23.03 18.56 9.60
CA GLY A 3 21.80 19.36 9.79
C GLY A 3 20.64 18.75 9.00
N VAL A 4 19.50 18.59 9.64
CA VAL A 4 18.26 18.07 9.06
C VAL A 4 17.27 19.23 8.96
N ALA A 5 16.68 19.40 7.76
CA ALA A 5 15.55 20.30 7.55
C ALA A 5 14.27 19.46 7.35
N ILE A 6 13.19 19.80 8.03
CA ILE A 6 11.89 19.12 7.94
C ILE A 6 10.94 20.02 7.15
N MET A 7 10.40 19.54 6.06
CA MET A 7 9.36 20.19 5.25
C MET A 7 7.98 19.64 5.63
N GLY A 8 7.16 20.47 6.25
CA GLY A 8 5.86 20.14 6.83
C GLY A 8 5.94 19.77 8.31
N TYR A 9 5.25 20.55 9.15
CA TYR A 9 5.17 20.31 10.60
C TYR A 9 3.77 19.82 10.99
N GLY A 10 3.29 18.85 10.21
CA GLY A 10 2.07 18.09 10.51
C GLY A 10 2.33 16.97 11.51
N VAL A 11 1.43 15.96 11.50
CA VAL A 11 1.51 14.80 12.41
C VAL A 11 2.86 14.08 12.28
N VAL A 12 3.31 13.80 11.06
CA VAL A 12 4.55 13.03 10.82
C VAL A 12 5.78 13.91 11.07
N GLY A 13 5.83 15.12 10.52
CA GLY A 13 6.99 16.01 10.66
C GLY A 13 7.26 16.39 12.10
N SER A 14 6.21 16.65 12.92
CA SER A 14 6.38 16.88 14.36
C SER A 14 6.92 15.64 15.08
N GLY A 15 6.51 14.44 14.65
CA GLY A 15 7.06 13.18 15.17
C GLY A 15 8.54 12.98 14.83
N VAL A 16 8.97 13.40 13.64
CA VAL A 16 10.40 13.34 13.25
C VAL A 16 11.24 14.26 14.14
N ALA A 17 10.79 15.51 14.34
CA ALA A 17 11.48 16.44 15.23
C ALA A 17 11.58 15.90 16.66
N GLU A 18 10.48 15.35 17.18
CA GLU A 18 10.41 14.75 18.52
C GLU A 18 11.40 13.57 18.67
N ILE A 19 11.42 12.62 17.73
CA ILE A 19 12.32 11.46 17.81
C ILE A 19 13.78 11.88 17.73
N ILE A 20 14.14 12.79 16.81
CA ILE A 20 15.52 13.25 16.66
C ILE A 20 15.99 13.92 17.95
N GLU A 21 15.18 14.76 18.59
CA GLU A 21 15.57 15.45 19.81
C GLU A 21 15.63 14.53 21.02
N GLN A 22 14.59 13.70 21.24
CA GLN A 22 14.55 12.78 22.38
C GLN A 22 15.68 11.74 22.37
N HIS A 23 16.09 11.30 21.16
CA HIS A 23 17.07 10.24 20.99
C HIS A 23 18.38 10.71 20.33
N GLN A 24 18.68 12.01 20.34
CA GLN A 24 19.80 12.61 19.61
C GLN A 24 21.13 11.88 19.83
N LYS A 25 21.50 11.59 21.08
CA LYS A 25 22.76 10.92 21.41
C LYS A 25 22.85 9.52 20.76
N MET A 26 21.77 8.74 20.83
CA MET A 26 21.72 7.41 20.23
C MET A 26 21.73 7.49 18.69
N ILE A 27 20.98 8.41 18.12
CA ILE A 27 20.89 8.62 16.67
C ILE A 27 22.27 9.04 16.12
N SER A 28 22.90 10.02 16.76
CA SER A 28 24.23 10.50 16.39
C SER A 28 25.30 9.39 16.49
N ALA A 29 25.27 8.61 17.56
CA ALA A 29 26.18 7.46 17.71
C ALA A 29 25.99 6.42 16.60
N ARG A 30 24.74 6.12 16.22
CA ARG A 30 24.43 5.20 15.12
C ARG A 30 24.83 5.76 13.75
N ALA A 31 24.72 7.06 13.56
CA ALA A 31 25.11 7.73 12.33
C ALA A 31 26.63 7.94 12.19
N GLY A 32 27.37 7.85 13.28
CA GLY A 32 28.79 8.17 13.33
C GLY A 32 29.10 9.67 13.26
N GLN A 33 28.08 10.51 13.39
CA GLN A 33 28.18 11.97 13.39
C GLN A 33 26.94 12.59 14.05
N ASP A 34 27.07 13.84 14.51
CA ASP A 34 25.96 14.54 15.14
C ASP A 34 24.84 14.81 14.11
N ILE A 35 23.62 14.41 14.48
CA ILE A 35 22.37 14.69 13.75
C ILE A 35 21.52 15.62 14.61
N PHE A 36 21.01 16.70 14.01
CA PHE A 36 20.15 17.66 14.68
C PHE A 36 19.17 18.31 13.71
N VAL A 37 17.97 18.68 14.19
CA VAL A 37 17.00 19.47 13.44
C VAL A 37 17.47 20.91 13.39
N LYS A 38 17.77 21.41 12.19
CA LYS A 38 18.21 22.79 11.96
C LYS A 38 17.06 23.71 11.60
N TYR A 39 16.21 23.29 10.65
CA TYR A 39 15.06 24.04 10.18
C TYR A 39 13.80 23.19 10.10
N ILE A 40 12.66 23.85 10.27
CA ILE A 40 11.32 23.29 10.05
C ILE A 40 10.57 24.27 9.16
N LEU A 41 10.24 23.84 7.95
CA LEU A 41 9.51 24.65 6.97
C LEU A 41 8.03 24.32 7.04
N ASP A 42 7.19 25.29 7.37
CA ASP A 42 5.73 25.18 7.28
C ASP A 42 5.10 26.54 7.02
N ILE A 43 4.00 26.58 6.25
CA ILE A 43 3.26 27.81 5.96
C ILE A 43 2.48 28.31 7.18
N ARG A 44 2.13 27.43 8.11
CA ARG A 44 1.39 27.73 9.35
C ARG A 44 2.34 28.24 10.43
N ASP A 45 1.78 28.91 11.43
CA ASP A 45 2.48 29.33 12.61
C ASP A 45 2.23 28.38 13.78
N PHE A 46 3.26 28.14 14.57
CA PHE A 46 3.22 27.23 15.74
C PHE A 46 3.85 27.93 16.94
N PRO A 47 3.18 28.95 17.51
CA PRO A 47 3.77 29.78 18.59
C PRO A 47 4.09 29.00 19.85
N ASP A 48 3.32 27.94 20.13
CA ASP A 48 3.49 27.08 21.30
C ASP A 48 4.44 25.90 21.08
N SER A 49 5.01 25.76 19.90
CA SER A 49 5.93 24.67 19.59
C SER A 49 7.28 24.90 20.28
N PRO A 50 7.89 23.86 20.88
CA PRO A 50 9.26 23.92 21.39
C PRO A 50 10.30 24.19 20.28
N TYR A 51 9.91 24.04 19.01
CA TYR A 51 10.76 24.26 17.84
C TYR A 51 10.51 25.59 17.14
N ARG A 52 9.77 26.54 17.76
CA ARG A 52 9.40 27.84 17.14
C ARG A 52 10.62 28.59 16.58
N ASP A 53 11.75 28.53 17.27
CA ASP A 53 12.98 29.23 16.87
C ASP A 53 13.67 28.58 15.65
N LYS A 54 13.25 27.38 15.22
CA LYS A 54 13.72 26.66 14.04
C LYS A 54 12.73 26.79 12.86
N MET A 55 11.57 27.43 13.08
CA MET A 55 10.53 27.57 12.04
C MET A 55 10.94 28.60 11.00
N ILE A 56 10.78 28.22 9.73
CA ILE A 56 11.03 29.09 8.57
C ILE A 56 9.85 29.00 7.58
N LYS A 57 9.73 30.01 6.72
CA LYS A 57 8.69 30.09 5.69
C LYS A 57 9.24 30.00 4.27
N ASP A 58 10.54 30.15 4.09
CA ASP A 58 11.18 30.19 2.78
C ASP A 58 12.13 29.00 2.61
N PHE A 59 11.86 28.18 1.58
CA PHE A 59 12.68 27.03 1.23
C PHE A 59 14.09 27.41 0.80
N SER A 60 14.31 28.61 0.27
CA SER A 60 15.64 29.05 -0.16
C SER A 60 16.67 29.07 0.97
N ILE A 61 16.22 29.22 2.21
CA ILE A 61 17.09 29.13 3.40
C ILE A 61 17.67 27.70 3.53
N ILE A 62 16.84 26.68 3.32
CA ILE A 62 17.26 25.27 3.34
C ILE A 62 18.20 24.98 2.16
N GLU A 63 17.78 25.42 0.96
CA GLU A 63 18.49 25.17 -0.30
C GLU A 63 19.92 25.67 -0.26
N ASN A 64 20.14 26.89 0.25
CA ASN A 64 21.43 27.57 0.24
C ASN A 64 22.30 27.29 1.47
N ASP A 65 21.80 26.58 2.48
CA ASP A 65 22.57 26.30 3.69
C ASP A 65 23.41 25.01 3.54
N PRO A 66 24.77 25.12 3.51
CA PRO A 66 25.63 23.95 3.37
C PRO A 66 25.66 23.02 4.59
N GLU A 67 25.21 23.47 5.76
CA GLU A 67 25.11 22.60 6.95
C GLU A 67 23.90 21.68 6.89
N VAL A 68 22.87 22.01 6.08
CA VAL A 68 21.75 21.12 5.81
C VAL A 68 22.17 20.07 4.82
N THR A 69 22.35 18.84 5.28
CA THR A 69 22.74 17.71 4.44
C THR A 69 21.58 16.81 4.05
N THR A 70 20.48 16.86 4.80
CA THR A 70 19.32 16.01 4.59
C THR A 70 18.02 16.81 4.75
N VAL A 71 17.12 16.65 3.80
CA VAL A 71 15.77 17.23 3.81
C VAL A 71 14.76 16.11 4.01
N VAL A 72 13.88 16.27 4.99
CA VAL A 72 12.78 15.35 5.27
C VAL A 72 11.50 15.95 4.69
N GLU A 73 10.87 15.28 3.73
CA GLU A 73 9.62 15.69 3.10
C GLU A 73 8.42 14.99 3.78
N THR A 74 7.53 15.77 4.40
CA THR A 74 6.30 15.33 5.06
C THR A 74 5.11 16.26 4.77
N ILE A 75 5.15 16.98 3.63
CA ILE A 75 4.08 17.88 3.18
C ILE A 75 2.91 17.05 2.63
N GLY A 76 3.23 16.06 1.78
CA GLY A 76 2.24 15.26 1.06
C GLY A 76 1.79 15.87 -0.26
N GLY A 77 1.14 15.04 -1.11
CA GLY A 77 0.75 15.43 -2.48
C GLY A 77 1.94 15.60 -3.43
N CYS A 78 1.68 16.03 -4.66
CA CYS A 78 2.72 16.17 -5.70
C CYS A 78 3.05 17.63 -6.06
N GLY A 79 2.33 18.65 -5.56
CA GLY A 79 2.56 20.04 -5.92
C GLY A 79 3.87 20.59 -5.34
N VAL A 80 3.78 21.34 -4.26
CA VAL A 80 4.92 21.98 -3.59
C VAL A 80 5.96 20.93 -3.11
N ALA A 81 5.51 19.73 -2.70
CA ALA A 81 6.39 18.65 -2.30
C ALA A 81 7.32 18.20 -3.46
N TYR A 82 6.80 18.14 -4.68
CA TYR A 82 7.60 17.84 -5.88
C TYR A 82 8.67 18.92 -6.12
N ASP A 83 8.27 20.19 -6.14
CA ASP A 83 9.19 21.30 -6.43
C ASP A 83 10.31 21.38 -5.39
N PHE A 84 9.99 21.27 -4.11
CA PHE A 84 11.00 21.33 -3.06
C PHE A 84 11.90 20.10 -3.01
N THR A 85 11.36 18.91 -3.29
CA THR A 85 12.18 17.69 -3.41
C THR A 85 13.17 17.81 -4.54
N LYS A 86 12.72 18.27 -5.73
CA LYS A 86 13.57 18.50 -6.90
C LYS A 86 14.68 19.50 -6.61
N ARG A 87 14.34 20.66 -6.02
CA ARG A 87 15.31 21.70 -5.64
C ARG A 87 16.30 21.20 -4.58
N ALA A 88 15.86 20.43 -3.59
CA ALA A 88 16.73 19.85 -2.59
C ALA A 88 17.76 18.90 -3.21
N LEU A 89 17.32 18.00 -4.11
CA LEU A 89 18.22 17.08 -4.82
C LEU A 89 19.23 17.86 -5.69
N LEU A 90 18.78 18.85 -6.48
CA LEU A 90 19.63 19.70 -7.30
C LEU A 90 20.66 20.50 -6.46
N ALA A 91 20.31 20.88 -5.23
CA ALA A 91 21.21 21.52 -4.28
C ALA A 91 22.19 20.54 -3.59
N GLY A 92 22.25 19.28 -4.02
CA GLY A 92 23.14 18.27 -3.47
C GLY A 92 22.77 17.81 -2.06
N LYS A 93 21.49 17.82 -1.71
CA LYS A 93 20.99 17.37 -0.40
C LYS A 93 20.32 16.00 -0.53
N ASN A 94 20.56 15.12 0.45
CA ASN A 94 19.78 13.90 0.57
C ASN A 94 18.31 14.25 0.86
N VAL A 95 17.38 13.49 0.29
CA VAL A 95 15.95 13.63 0.57
C VAL A 95 15.40 12.33 1.14
N VAL A 96 14.63 12.46 2.21
CA VAL A 96 13.90 11.36 2.87
C VAL A 96 12.42 11.70 2.86
N THR A 97 11.56 10.80 2.39
CA THR A 97 10.12 11.07 2.28
C THR A 97 9.24 9.93 2.78
N SER A 98 8.05 10.28 3.29
CA SER A 98 6.94 9.36 3.52
C SER A 98 5.83 9.46 2.47
N ASN A 99 6.01 10.29 1.46
CA ASN A 99 5.01 10.65 0.47
C ASN A 99 4.92 9.60 -0.64
N LYS A 100 4.05 8.62 -0.44
CA LYS A 100 3.83 7.53 -1.40
C LYS A 100 3.36 8.00 -2.77
N GLU A 101 2.61 9.11 -2.83
CA GLU A 101 2.12 9.65 -4.09
C GLU A 101 3.28 10.23 -4.92
N LEU A 102 4.16 10.97 -4.26
CA LEU A 102 5.36 11.53 -4.88
C LEU A 102 6.29 10.41 -5.40
N VAL A 103 6.51 9.37 -4.60
CA VAL A 103 7.35 8.22 -4.99
C VAL A 103 6.71 7.46 -6.16
N ALA A 104 5.40 7.13 -6.08
CA ALA A 104 4.70 6.37 -7.11
C ALA A 104 4.62 7.10 -8.46
N ARG A 105 4.78 8.44 -8.50
CA ARG A 105 4.70 9.23 -9.74
C ARG A 105 6.05 9.71 -10.25
N HIS A 106 7.00 10.03 -9.38
CA HIS A 106 8.20 10.80 -9.75
C HIS A 106 9.50 10.16 -9.33
N ALA A 107 9.50 8.93 -8.79
CA ALA A 107 10.72 8.30 -8.26
C ALA A 107 11.84 8.21 -9.30
N VAL A 108 11.54 7.84 -10.54
CA VAL A 108 12.56 7.67 -11.61
C VAL A 108 13.30 8.99 -11.88
N GLU A 109 12.57 10.12 -11.97
CA GLU A 109 13.19 11.44 -12.12
C GLU A 109 14.06 11.78 -10.91
N PHE A 110 13.58 11.53 -9.70
CA PHE A 110 14.33 11.82 -8.48
C PHE A 110 15.56 10.92 -8.31
N PHE A 111 15.50 9.67 -8.76
CA PHE A 111 16.69 8.80 -8.80
C PHE A 111 17.75 9.33 -9.74
N ALA A 112 17.36 9.83 -10.93
CA ALA A 112 18.29 10.44 -11.86
C ALA A 112 18.96 11.69 -11.26
N LEU A 113 18.17 12.60 -10.67
CA LEU A 113 18.69 13.79 -10.00
C LEU A 113 19.61 13.45 -8.82
N ALA A 114 19.22 12.47 -8.00
CA ALA A 114 20.03 12.01 -6.88
C ALA A 114 21.36 11.39 -7.36
N ALA A 115 21.33 10.68 -8.49
CA ALA A 115 22.52 10.11 -9.12
C ALA A 115 23.50 11.21 -9.59
N ASP A 116 22.99 12.20 -10.31
CA ASP A 116 23.77 13.30 -10.86
C ASP A 116 24.47 14.12 -9.76
N GLN A 117 23.83 14.26 -8.60
CA GLN A 117 24.36 14.99 -7.45
C GLN A 117 25.10 14.11 -6.44
N ASN A 118 25.16 12.79 -6.67
CA ASN A 118 25.72 11.79 -5.74
C ASN A 118 25.14 11.90 -4.32
N VAL A 119 23.81 12.02 -4.23
CA VAL A 119 23.02 12.06 -3.00
C VAL A 119 21.98 10.95 -3.00
N ASN A 120 21.22 10.82 -1.90
CA ASN A 120 20.24 9.76 -1.71
C ASN A 120 18.82 10.31 -1.73
N TYR A 121 17.90 9.58 -2.37
CA TYR A 121 16.45 9.71 -2.26
C TYR A 121 15.91 8.44 -1.59
N LEU A 122 15.46 8.56 -0.33
CA LEU A 122 15.06 7.44 0.52
C LEU A 122 13.58 7.57 0.91
N PHE A 123 12.86 6.45 0.98
CA PHE A 123 11.41 6.47 1.11
C PHE A 123 10.83 5.27 1.89
N GLU A 124 11.57 4.76 2.90
CA GLU A 124 11.11 3.61 3.73
C GLU A 124 9.70 3.83 4.28
N ALA A 125 9.40 5.04 4.74
CA ALA A 125 8.13 5.39 5.35
C ALA A 125 6.95 5.50 4.36
N SER A 126 7.18 5.40 3.05
CA SER A 126 6.14 5.60 2.03
C SER A 126 5.17 4.43 1.88
N VAL A 127 5.56 3.22 2.27
CA VAL A 127 4.75 2.00 2.10
C VAL A 127 4.24 1.46 3.43
N GLY A 128 5.14 1.00 4.28
CA GLY A 128 4.81 0.28 5.50
C GLY A 128 4.59 1.16 6.73
N GLY A 129 4.68 2.51 6.60
CA GLY A 129 4.69 3.39 7.76
C GLY A 129 5.83 3.01 8.71
N GLY A 130 5.52 2.35 9.83
CA GLY A 130 6.53 1.86 10.77
C GLY A 130 7.12 0.48 10.44
N ILE A 131 6.60 -0.21 9.43
CA ILE A 131 7.07 -1.54 9.01
C ILE A 131 8.26 -1.37 8.07
N PRO A 132 9.46 -1.88 8.42
CA PRO A 132 10.59 -1.86 7.51
C PRO A 132 10.36 -2.88 6.39
N VAL A 133 10.23 -2.45 5.14
CA VAL A 133 9.99 -3.32 3.99
C VAL A 133 10.83 -2.93 2.76
N ILE A 134 11.05 -1.64 2.52
CA ILE A 134 11.80 -1.16 1.36
C ILE A 134 13.27 -1.62 1.44
N ARG A 135 13.95 -1.30 2.54
CA ARG A 135 15.34 -1.73 2.74
C ARG A 135 15.50 -3.25 2.82
N PRO A 136 14.67 -4.00 3.53
CA PRO A 136 14.73 -5.46 3.50
C PRO A 136 14.62 -6.05 2.10
N ILE A 137 13.68 -5.61 1.26
CA ILE A 137 13.58 -6.10 -0.12
C ILE A 137 14.87 -5.78 -0.89
N ASN A 138 15.35 -4.54 -0.81
CA ASN A 138 16.52 -4.10 -1.56
C ASN A 138 17.84 -4.71 -1.06
N GLN A 139 18.00 -4.89 0.25
CA GLN A 139 19.29 -5.28 0.86
C GLN A 139 19.30 -6.71 1.39
N CYS A 140 18.30 -7.09 2.18
CA CYS A 140 18.29 -8.40 2.84
C CYS A 140 17.84 -9.52 1.90
N LEU A 141 16.96 -9.20 0.95
CA LEU A 141 16.45 -10.14 -0.04
C LEU A 141 17.13 -10.02 -1.41
N ALA A 142 18.18 -9.21 -1.52
CA ALA A 142 18.88 -8.90 -2.78
C ALA A 142 19.42 -10.14 -3.54
N ALA A 143 19.65 -11.26 -2.85
CA ALA A 143 20.08 -12.52 -3.47
C ALA A 143 18.92 -13.35 -4.07
N ASN A 144 17.67 -12.86 -4.00
CA ASN A 144 16.50 -13.60 -4.45
C ASN A 144 15.90 -12.95 -5.70
N THR A 145 15.38 -13.78 -6.60
CA THR A 145 14.40 -13.34 -7.58
C THR A 145 13.04 -13.28 -6.91
N ILE A 146 12.51 -12.06 -6.74
CA ILE A 146 11.19 -11.90 -6.14
C ILE A 146 10.13 -12.41 -7.12
N GLN A 147 9.33 -13.38 -6.66
CA GLN A 147 8.26 -14.00 -7.42
C GLN A 147 6.92 -13.28 -7.19
N GLU A 148 6.69 -12.83 -5.96
CA GLU A 148 5.44 -12.21 -5.58
C GLU A 148 5.63 -11.31 -4.36
N VAL A 149 4.91 -10.19 -4.33
CA VAL A 149 4.71 -9.34 -3.16
C VAL A 149 3.23 -9.03 -3.02
N TYR A 150 2.66 -9.26 -1.85
CA TYR A 150 1.26 -9.00 -1.58
C TYR A 150 1.03 -8.69 -0.10
N GLY A 151 -0.06 -7.98 0.18
CA GLY A 151 -0.33 -7.67 1.58
C GLY A 151 -1.50 -6.75 1.83
N ILE A 152 -1.83 -6.63 3.10
CA ILE A 152 -2.76 -5.66 3.64
C ILE A 152 -1.98 -4.34 3.78
N LEU A 153 -2.22 -3.41 2.84
CA LEU A 153 -1.44 -2.17 2.72
C LEU A 153 -2.17 -0.95 3.30
N ASN A 154 -3.44 -1.10 3.66
CA ASN A 154 -4.27 -0.02 4.21
C ASN A 154 -4.94 -0.44 5.51
N GLY A 155 -4.68 0.31 6.59
CA GLY A 155 -5.19 -0.01 7.93
C GLY A 155 -6.68 0.31 8.09
N THR A 156 -7.19 1.34 7.41
CA THR A 156 -8.61 1.74 7.48
C THR A 156 -9.50 0.65 6.91
N THR A 157 -9.20 0.15 5.71
CA THR A 157 -9.96 -0.93 5.07
C THR A 157 -9.86 -2.24 5.83
N ASN A 158 -8.68 -2.56 6.38
CA ASN A 158 -8.55 -3.75 7.21
C ASN A 158 -9.35 -3.65 8.52
N TYR A 159 -9.42 -2.44 9.12
CA TYR A 159 -10.28 -2.21 10.29
C TYR A 159 -11.75 -2.42 9.95
N ILE A 160 -12.25 -1.81 8.86
CA ILE A 160 -13.64 -1.94 8.40
C ILE A 160 -13.99 -3.42 8.19
N LEU A 161 -13.21 -4.14 7.39
CA LEU A 161 -13.44 -5.58 7.14
C LEU A 161 -13.36 -6.41 8.43
N THR A 162 -12.44 -6.09 9.35
CA THR A 162 -12.35 -6.75 10.66
C THR A 162 -13.65 -6.57 11.48
N ARG A 163 -14.24 -5.36 11.46
CA ARG A 163 -15.48 -5.08 12.20
C ARG A 163 -16.68 -5.78 11.56
N MET A 164 -16.75 -5.79 10.23
CA MET A 164 -17.76 -6.55 9.49
C MET A 164 -17.68 -8.04 9.85
N ILE A 165 -16.49 -8.63 9.83
CA ILE A 165 -16.27 -10.05 10.13
C ILE A 165 -16.58 -10.39 11.62
N LYS A 166 -16.05 -9.59 12.57
CA LYS A 166 -16.10 -9.95 13.99
C LYS A 166 -17.37 -9.51 14.70
N ALA A 167 -17.98 -8.41 14.27
CA ALA A 167 -19.17 -7.84 14.90
C ALA A 167 -20.43 -7.96 14.03
N GLY A 168 -20.33 -8.51 12.81
CA GLY A 168 -21.46 -8.63 11.89
C GLY A 168 -22.00 -7.29 11.39
N LEU A 169 -21.18 -6.23 11.43
CA LEU A 169 -21.57 -4.89 10.97
C LEU A 169 -21.68 -4.86 9.46
N THR A 170 -22.57 -4.02 8.96
CA THR A 170 -22.57 -3.60 7.55
C THR A 170 -21.35 -2.73 7.27
N PHE A 171 -21.02 -2.55 5.98
CA PHE A 171 -19.92 -1.66 5.56
C PHE A 171 -20.10 -0.23 6.11
N ASP A 172 -21.32 0.33 6.00
CA ASP A 172 -21.62 1.71 6.45
C ASP A 172 -21.48 1.88 7.97
N GLU A 173 -21.91 0.89 8.76
CA GLU A 173 -21.75 0.89 10.21
C GLU A 173 -20.27 0.82 10.61
N ALA A 174 -19.50 -0.06 9.99
CA ALA A 174 -18.09 -0.23 10.26
C ALA A 174 -17.27 1.02 9.82
N LEU A 175 -17.65 1.65 8.71
CA LEU A 175 -17.05 2.91 8.27
C LEU A 175 -17.33 4.05 9.26
N LYS A 176 -18.57 4.23 9.71
CA LYS A 176 -18.92 5.24 10.72
C LYS A 176 -18.16 5.03 12.02
N GLU A 177 -18.00 3.78 12.46
CA GLU A 177 -17.20 3.46 13.62
C GLU A 177 -15.72 3.84 13.40
N ALA A 178 -15.14 3.50 12.24
CA ALA A 178 -13.78 3.86 11.89
C ALA A 178 -13.56 5.39 11.90
N GLN A 179 -14.52 6.15 11.38
CA GLN A 179 -14.48 7.62 11.40
C GLN A 179 -14.55 8.19 12.83
N SER A 180 -15.42 7.64 13.67
CA SER A 180 -15.57 8.08 15.07
C SER A 180 -14.32 7.85 15.91
N LEU A 181 -13.53 6.82 15.56
CA LEU A 181 -12.27 6.47 16.21
C LEU A 181 -11.04 7.16 15.57
N GLY A 182 -11.24 7.94 14.49
CA GLY A 182 -10.17 8.63 13.78
C GLY A 182 -9.31 7.70 12.91
N TYR A 183 -9.78 6.50 12.58
CA TYR A 183 -9.11 5.58 11.66
C TYR A 183 -9.47 5.86 10.19
N ALA A 184 -10.60 6.52 9.93
CA ALA A 184 -10.99 7.02 8.63
C ALA A 184 -11.24 8.54 8.70
N GLU A 185 -10.85 9.26 7.65
CA GLU A 185 -11.15 10.67 7.48
C GLU A 185 -12.62 10.89 7.09
N ALA A 186 -13.09 12.15 7.12
CA ALA A 186 -14.44 12.50 6.67
C ALA A 186 -14.67 12.14 5.20
N ASN A 187 -13.63 12.26 4.36
CA ASN A 187 -13.63 11.74 3.00
C ASN A 187 -12.68 10.53 2.91
N PRO A 188 -13.17 9.29 3.05
CA PRO A 188 -12.36 8.09 3.09
C PRO A 188 -12.11 7.47 1.70
N THR A 189 -12.49 8.14 0.61
CA THR A 189 -12.51 7.61 -0.76
C THR A 189 -11.20 6.94 -1.14
N ALA A 190 -10.06 7.58 -0.91
CA ALA A 190 -8.76 7.03 -1.27
C ALA A 190 -8.42 5.72 -0.53
N ASP A 191 -8.98 5.51 0.65
CA ASP A 191 -8.81 4.26 1.39
C ASP A 191 -9.77 3.19 0.85
N ILE A 192 -11.08 3.47 0.85
CA ILE A 192 -12.13 2.48 0.57
C ILE A 192 -12.21 2.06 -0.90
N GLU A 193 -11.78 2.91 -1.83
CA GLU A 193 -11.65 2.59 -3.25
C GLU A 193 -10.32 1.93 -3.61
N GLY A 194 -9.33 1.94 -2.69
CA GLY A 194 -8.07 1.23 -2.85
C GLY A 194 -6.90 2.06 -3.40
N ASP A 195 -7.06 3.35 -3.61
CA ASP A 195 -6.01 4.23 -4.17
C ASP A 195 -4.76 4.30 -3.29
N ASP A 196 -4.94 4.34 -1.94
CA ASP A 196 -3.81 4.30 -1.02
C ASP A 196 -3.01 3.00 -1.15
N ALA A 197 -3.69 1.87 -1.19
CA ALA A 197 -3.06 0.57 -1.40
C ALA A 197 -2.41 0.45 -2.78
N CYS A 198 -3.02 1.08 -3.81
CA CYS A 198 -2.47 1.11 -5.17
C CYS A 198 -1.13 1.83 -5.23
N ARG A 199 -1.00 3.03 -4.68
CA ARG A 199 0.28 3.75 -4.64
C ARG A 199 1.37 2.93 -3.96
N LYS A 200 1.03 2.22 -2.88
CA LYS A 200 1.97 1.37 -2.14
C LYS A 200 2.39 0.13 -2.92
N ILE A 201 1.45 -0.57 -3.58
CA ILE A 201 1.80 -1.75 -4.38
C ILE A 201 2.60 -1.37 -5.63
N CYS A 202 2.39 -0.18 -6.22
CA CYS A 202 3.24 0.35 -7.29
C CYS A 202 4.70 0.43 -6.86
N ILE A 203 4.96 1.01 -5.68
CA ILE A 203 6.32 1.14 -5.13
C ILE A 203 6.94 -0.23 -4.86
N LEU A 204 6.19 -1.12 -4.21
CA LEU A 204 6.65 -2.49 -3.93
C LEU A 204 6.93 -3.28 -5.21
N SER A 205 6.06 -3.13 -6.23
CA SER A 205 6.25 -3.76 -7.54
C SER A 205 7.50 -3.26 -8.24
N ALA A 206 7.68 -1.93 -8.29
CA ALA A 206 8.84 -1.34 -8.94
C ALA A 206 10.15 -1.80 -8.28
N LEU A 207 10.19 -1.80 -6.96
CA LEU A 207 11.34 -2.27 -6.18
C LEU A 207 11.62 -3.77 -6.39
N SER A 208 10.58 -4.59 -6.50
CA SER A 208 10.69 -6.05 -6.60
C SER A 208 11.03 -6.53 -8.01
N PHE A 209 10.58 -5.80 -9.04
CA PHE A 209 10.70 -6.24 -10.44
C PHE A 209 11.60 -5.35 -11.31
N GLY A 210 12.09 -4.23 -10.78
CA GLY A 210 13.15 -3.41 -11.37
C GLY A 210 12.70 -2.39 -12.40
N PHE A 211 11.40 -2.13 -12.58
CA PHE A 211 10.87 -1.11 -13.47
C PHE A 211 9.65 -0.40 -12.88
N HIS A 212 9.45 0.86 -13.26
CA HIS A 212 8.40 1.70 -12.68
C HIS A 212 7.00 1.19 -13.05
N VAL A 213 6.09 1.21 -12.05
CA VAL A 213 4.68 0.87 -12.21
C VAL A 213 3.84 2.07 -11.80
N TYR A 214 3.16 2.67 -12.76
CA TYR A 214 2.27 3.79 -12.50
C TYR A 214 0.90 3.31 -11.95
N PRO A 215 0.23 4.08 -11.08
CA PRO A 215 -1.10 3.73 -10.57
C PRO A 215 -2.14 3.43 -11.68
N GLU A 216 -2.05 4.12 -12.81
CA GLU A 216 -2.95 3.93 -13.97
C GLU A 216 -2.79 2.57 -14.66
N MET A 217 -1.70 1.84 -14.37
CA MET A 217 -1.44 0.49 -14.89
C MET A 217 -2.01 -0.62 -14.00
N VAL A 218 -2.52 -0.26 -12.81
CA VAL A 218 -2.95 -1.21 -11.79
C VAL A 218 -4.47 -1.38 -11.83
N ARG A 219 -4.94 -2.63 -11.78
CA ARG A 219 -6.37 -2.91 -11.57
C ARG A 219 -6.72 -2.62 -10.11
N ILE A 220 -7.72 -1.78 -9.91
CA ILE A 220 -8.18 -1.40 -8.57
C ILE A 220 -9.66 -1.76 -8.40
N GLU A 221 -9.98 -2.37 -7.26
CA GLU A 221 -11.34 -2.62 -6.80
C GLU A 221 -11.39 -2.37 -5.28
N GLY A 222 -12.32 -1.51 -4.84
CA GLY A 222 -12.50 -1.15 -3.43
C GLY A 222 -13.34 -2.17 -2.66
N ILE A 223 -13.68 -1.82 -1.40
CA ILE A 223 -14.40 -2.69 -0.47
C ILE A 223 -15.88 -2.30 -0.27
N GLN A 224 -16.37 -1.26 -0.92
CA GLN A 224 -17.71 -0.70 -0.67
C GLN A 224 -18.85 -1.69 -0.95
N TYR A 225 -18.60 -2.69 -1.80
CA TYR A 225 -19.58 -3.68 -2.23
C TYR A 225 -19.56 -4.96 -1.41
N ILE A 226 -18.69 -5.06 -0.43
CA ILE A 226 -18.63 -6.22 0.46
C ILE A 226 -19.80 -6.17 1.43
N THR A 227 -20.51 -7.29 1.57
CA THR A 227 -21.68 -7.42 2.44
C THR A 227 -21.47 -8.50 3.50
N PRO A 228 -22.31 -8.53 4.57
CA PRO A 228 -22.28 -9.60 5.56
C PRO A 228 -22.51 -11.01 4.96
N GLU A 229 -23.29 -11.12 3.88
CA GLU A 229 -23.54 -12.39 3.20
C GLU A 229 -22.27 -12.89 2.51
N ASP A 230 -21.47 -12.01 1.87
CA ASP A 230 -20.17 -12.39 1.28
C ASP A 230 -19.23 -12.95 2.36
N ILE A 231 -19.22 -12.34 3.53
CA ILE A 231 -18.42 -12.78 4.68
C ILE A 231 -18.91 -14.14 5.16
N ALA A 232 -20.23 -14.33 5.32
CA ALA A 232 -20.80 -15.59 5.77
C ALA A 232 -20.46 -16.76 4.82
N PHE A 233 -20.56 -16.56 3.52
CA PHE A 233 -20.13 -17.56 2.54
C PHE A 233 -18.62 -17.82 2.56
N GLY A 234 -17.80 -16.76 2.77
CA GLY A 234 -16.36 -16.90 2.95
C GLY A 234 -16.01 -17.77 4.15
N ASP A 235 -16.65 -17.52 5.29
CA ASP A 235 -16.44 -18.29 6.52
C ASP A 235 -16.86 -19.77 6.35
N ALA A 236 -17.94 -20.06 5.59
CA ALA A 236 -18.38 -21.41 5.31
C ALA A 236 -17.33 -22.28 4.60
N ILE A 237 -16.44 -21.65 3.84
CA ILE A 237 -15.35 -22.32 3.12
C ILE A 237 -13.98 -22.10 3.78
N GLY A 238 -13.94 -21.64 5.03
CA GLY A 238 -12.70 -21.40 5.78
C GLY A 238 -11.83 -20.29 5.20
N ARG A 239 -12.44 -19.26 4.59
CA ARG A 239 -11.72 -18.12 3.99
C ARG A 239 -12.16 -16.79 4.58
N LYS A 240 -11.27 -15.81 4.56
CA LYS A 240 -11.56 -14.44 5.02
C LYS A 240 -11.37 -13.43 3.91
N ILE A 241 -12.18 -12.37 3.91
CA ILE A 241 -12.05 -11.27 2.97
C ILE A 241 -11.02 -10.27 3.49
N LYS A 242 -10.01 -9.98 2.66
CA LYS A 242 -9.02 -8.92 2.91
C LYS A 242 -8.80 -8.10 1.64
N LEU A 243 -8.65 -6.78 1.76
CA LEU A 243 -8.17 -5.96 0.65
C LEU A 243 -6.67 -6.14 0.52
N LEU A 244 -6.23 -6.71 -0.59
CA LEU A 244 -4.80 -6.92 -0.86
C LEU A 244 -4.32 -6.05 -2.01
N GLY A 245 -3.17 -5.40 -1.82
CA GLY A 245 -2.29 -5.05 -2.93
C GLY A 245 -1.45 -6.28 -3.28
N ARG A 246 -1.38 -6.64 -4.56
CA ARG A 246 -0.69 -7.84 -5.03
C ARG A 246 0.07 -7.56 -6.31
N ALA A 247 1.33 -7.99 -6.36
CA ALA A 247 2.13 -7.99 -7.58
C ALA A 247 2.83 -9.33 -7.71
N LYS A 248 2.62 -10.01 -8.84
CA LYS A 248 3.09 -11.38 -9.10
C LYS A 248 3.76 -11.46 -10.45
N ARG A 249 4.96 -12.08 -10.49
CA ARG A 249 5.62 -12.45 -11.73
C ARG A 249 4.85 -13.57 -12.42
N LEU A 250 4.58 -13.39 -13.70
CA LEU A 250 3.96 -14.38 -14.56
C LEU A 250 5.01 -15.03 -15.47
N ALA A 251 4.58 -15.99 -16.29
CA ALA A 251 5.37 -16.48 -17.40
C ALA A 251 5.70 -15.30 -18.34
N ASP A 252 6.74 -15.46 -19.18
CA ASP A 252 7.16 -14.47 -20.18
C ASP A 252 7.63 -13.11 -19.58
N ASP A 253 8.09 -13.15 -18.32
CA ASP A 253 8.62 -11.99 -17.57
C ASP A 253 7.62 -10.82 -17.40
N GLN A 254 6.34 -11.08 -17.61
CA GLN A 254 5.27 -10.14 -17.26
C GLN A 254 4.97 -10.16 -15.78
N ILE A 255 4.41 -9.07 -15.26
CA ILE A 255 3.88 -8.99 -13.91
C ILE A 255 2.38 -8.66 -13.92
N TYR A 256 1.64 -9.29 -13.05
CA TYR A 256 0.27 -8.92 -12.72
C TYR A 256 0.28 -8.04 -11.49
N VAL A 257 -0.39 -6.88 -11.55
CA VAL A 257 -0.48 -5.95 -10.40
C VAL A 257 -1.95 -5.58 -10.19
N SER A 258 -2.42 -5.69 -8.94
CA SER A 258 -3.80 -5.37 -8.59
C SER A 258 -3.95 -4.89 -7.15
N VAL A 259 -5.05 -4.20 -6.90
CA VAL A 259 -5.63 -3.98 -5.58
C VAL A 259 -7.08 -4.43 -5.63
N ALA A 260 -7.45 -5.40 -4.81
CA ALA A 260 -8.81 -5.91 -4.76
C ALA A 260 -9.12 -6.64 -3.45
N PRO A 261 -10.40 -6.82 -3.13
CA PRO A 261 -10.79 -7.78 -2.12
C PRO A 261 -10.50 -9.21 -2.58
N TYR A 262 -9.82 -9.98 -1.74
CA TYR A 262 -9.53 -11.39 -1.95
C TYR A 262 -10.14 -12.23 -0.84
N LEU A 263 -10.65 -13.40 -1.20
CA LEU A 263 -10.94 -14.49 -0.26
C LEU A 263 -9.65 -15.29 -0.02
N ILE A 264 -9.03 -15.06 1.13
CA ILE A 264 -7.77 -15.71 1.52
C ILE A 264 -8.02 -16.91 2.43
N PRO A 265 -7.29 -18.02 2.28
CA PRO A 265 -7.44 -19.18 3.14
C PRO A 265 -7.06 -18.87 4.59
N ALA A 266 -7.67 -19.60 5.54
CA ALA A 266 -7.40 -19.38 6.97
C ALA A 266 -5.94 -19.63 7.35
N GLU A 267 -5.25 -20.51 6.60
CA GLU A 267 -3.82 -20.83 6.77
C GLU A 267 -2.89 -19.70 6.32
N CYS A 268 -3.37 -18.78 5.47
CA CYS A 268 -2.58 -17.61 5.07
C CYS A 268 -2.31 -16.73 6.29
N PRO A 269 -1.06 -16.37 6.60
CA PRO A 269 -0.73 -15.54 7.77
C PRO A 269 -1.49 -14.20 7.80
N LEU A 270 -1.84 -13.63 6.63
CA LEU A 270 -2.61 -12.39 6.54
C LEU A 270 -4.04 -12.53 7.06
N SER A 271 -4.60 -13.74 7.13
CA SER A 271 -5.98 -13.99 7.61
C SER A 271 -6.19 -13.57 9.06
N THR A 272 -5.13 -13.61 9.87
CA THR A 272 -5.15 -13.31 11.30
C THR A 272 -4.82 -11.84 11.62
N ILE A 273 -4.45 -11.05 10.61
CA ILE A 273 -4.13 -9.63 10.79
C ILE A 273 -5.41 -8.81 10.82
N ASP A 274 -5.76 -8.31 12.00
CA ASP A 274 -7.00 -7.58 12.25
C ASP A 274 -6.75 -6.11 12.63
N GLY A 275 -7.85 -5.33 12.65
CA GLY A 275 -7.84 -3.92 13.03
C GLY A 275 -7.01 -3.07 12.07
N VAL A 276 -6.24 -2.13 12.62
CA VAL A 276 -5.47 -1.15 11.83
C VAL A 276 -4.06 -1.65 11.42
N PHE A 277 -3.78 -2.93 11.67
CA PHE A 277 -2.46 -3.47 11.35
C PHE A 277 -2.31 -3.84 9.88
N ASN A 278 -1.10 -3.72 9.37
CA ASN A 278 -0.71 -4.10 8.03
C ASN A 278 0.19 -5.34 8.08
N GLY A 279 0.17 -6.11 7.00
CA GLY A 279 1.08 -7.22 6.80
C GLY A 279 1.44 -7.34 5.32
N ILE A 280 2.72 -7.54 5.05
CA ILE A 280 3.27 -7.62 3.69
C ILE A 280 4.05 -8.92 3.59
N ILE A 281 3.70 -9.76 2.63
CA ILE A 281 4.42 -10.99 2.32
C ILE A 281 5.22 -10.77 1.04
N VAL A 282 6.49 -11.14 1.09
CA VAL A 282 7.41 -11.17 -0.04
C VAL A 282 7.85 -12.61 -0.25
N LYS A 283 7.68 -13.12 -1.47
CA LYS A 283 8.06 -14.46 -1.86
C LYS A 283 9.27 -14.42 -2.81
N GLY A 284 10.38 -14.92 -2.33
CA GLY A 284 11.61 -15.10 -3.12
C GLY A 284 11.78 -16.54 -3.54
N ASP A 285 12.56 -16.76 -4.58
CA ASP A 285 12.87 -18.12 -5.10
C ASP A 285 13.70 -18.94 -4.12
N SER A 286 14.58 -18.31 -3.38
CA SER A 286 15.51 -19.00 -2.47
C SER A 286 15.07 -18.94 -1.00
N VAL A 287 14.54 -17.79 -0.55
CA VAL A 287 14.13 -17.59 0.86
C VAL A 287 12.74 -18.13 1.16
N GLY A 288 11.90 -18.35 0.13
CA GLY A 288 10.48 -18.66 0.31
C GLY A 288 9.67 -17.43 0.69
N GLU A 289 8.73 -17.58 1.61
CA GLU A 289 7.87 -16.49 2.07
C GLU A 289 8.44 -15.82 3.32
N VAL A 290 8.54 -14.49 3.27
CA VAL A 290 8.90 -13.65 4.42
C VAL A 290 7.77 -12.66 4.65
N MET A 291 7.34 -12.49 5.90
CA MET A 291 6.28 -11.58 6.27
C MET A 291 6.79 -10.43 7.14
N PHE A 292 6.36 -9.22 6.80
CA PHE A 292 6.58 -8.00 7.56
C PHE A 292 5.24 -7.53 8.15
N TYR A 293 5.19 -7.30 9.45
CA TYR A 293 3.95 -7.00 10.17
C TYR A 293 4.14 -5.84 11.13
N GLY A 294 3.13 -4.97 11.26
CA GLY A 294 3.15 -3.87 12.21
C GLY A 294 2.10 -2.79 11.91
N ARG A 295 2.34 -1.58 12.44
CA ARG A 295 1.50 -0.42 12.19
C ARG A 295 1.87 0.22 10.86
N GLY A 296 0.94 0.21 9.90
CA GLY A 296 1.11 0.79 8.57
C GLY A 296 1.02 2.32 8.52
N ALA A 297 0.63 2.97 9.61
CA ALA A 297 0.52 4.43 9.74
C ALA A 297 0.64 4.86 11.20
N GLY A 298 0.73 6.17 11.43
CA GLY A 298 0.76 6.80 12.74
C GLY A 298 1.97 7.72 12.94
N LYS A 299 1.85 8.71 13.82
CA LYS A 299 2.86 9.74 14.06
C LYS A 299 4.26 9.15 14.29
N LEU A 300 4.42 8.39 15.36
CA LEU A 300 5.74 7.86 15.77
C LEU A 300 6.19 6.65 14.90
N PRO A 301 5.34 5.70 14.50
CA PRO A 301 5.76 4.64 13.59
C PRO A 301 6.34 5.17 12.28
N THR A 302 5.63 6.10 11.60
CA THR A 302 6.08 6.68 10.34
C THR A 302 7.35 7.54 10.54
N ALA A 303 7.37 8.37 11.59
CA ALA A 303 8.55 9.16 11.93
C ALA A 303 9.78 8.29 12.25
N SER A 304 9.60 7.14 12.88
CA SER A 304 10.69 6.19 13.15
C SER A 304 11.35 5.67 11.88
N ALA A 305 10.56 5.34 10.86
CA ALA A 305 11.08 4.90 9.55
C ALA A 305 11.83 6.04 8.83
N ILE A 306 11.28 7.27 8.89
CA ILE A 306 11.95 8.47 8.35
C ILE A 306 13.29 8.69 9.04
N VAL A 307 13.33 8.67 10.39
CA VAL A 307 14.59 8.90 11.14
C VAL A 307 15.61 7.78 10.85
N ALA A 308 15.16 6.55 10.61
CA ALA A 308 16.05 5.49 10.16
C ALA A 308 16.67 5.80 8.78
N ASP A 309 15.91 6.40 7.85
CA ASP A 309 16.43 6.87 6.58
C ASP A 309 17.36 8.08 6.73
N VAL A 310 17.06 9.00 7.66
CA VAL A 310 17.98 10.13 7.99
C VAL A 310 19.32 9.61 8.50
N ILE A 311 19.33 8.61 9.40
CA ILE A 311 20.57 7.97 9.87
C ILE A 311 21.32 7.33 8.71
N ASP A 312 20.60 6.66 7.82
CA ASP A 312 21.18 5.99 6.66
C ASP A 312 21.78 6.98 5.67
N ALA A 313 21.08 8.07 5.37
CA ALA A 313 21.57 9.17 4.54
C ALA A 313 22.83 9.82 5.14
N ALA A 314 22.85 10.03 6.45
CA ALA A 314 24.01 10.59 7.16
C ALA A 314 25.24 9.68 7.05
N LYS A 315 25.07 8.35 7.20
CA LYS A 315 26.16 7.37 7.02
C LYS A 315 26.72 7.34 5.60
N HIS A 316 25.88 7.61 4.61
CA HIS A 316 26.21 7.55 3.20
C HIS A 316 26.21 8.93 2.55
N ASN A 317 26.64 9.94 3.29
CA ASN A 317 26.76 11.30 2.76
C ASN A 317 27.79 11.32 1.60
N ARG A 318 27.36 11.79 0.44
CA ARG A 318 28.10 11.71 -0.84
C ARG A 318 28.50 10.30 -1.27
N ALA A 319 27.72 9.30 -0.85
CA ALA A 319 27.84 7.92 -1.27
C ALA A 319 26.43 7.40 -1.59
N ARG A 320 26.14 7.26 -2.88
CA ARG A 320 24.81 6.85 -3.34
C ARG A 320 24.51 5.40 -2.96
N LYS A 321 23.30 5.18 -2.46
CA LYS A 321 22.71 3.84 -2.29
C LYS A 321 21.86 3.50 -3.52
N TRP A 322 22.07 2.32 -4.05
CA TRP A 322 21.29 1.79 -5.18
C TRP A 322 19.96 1.25 -4.66
N MET A 323 18.94 2.11 -4.62
CA MET A 323 17.55 1.78 -4.24
C MET A 323 16.59 2.20 -5.35
N ASP A 324 17.05 2.18 -6.58
CA ASP A 324 16.36 2.64 -7.76
C ASP A 324 15.86 1.49 -8.63
N TRP A 325 14.99 1.83 -9.51
CA TRP A 325 14.45 1.00 -10.59
C TRP A 325 14.42 1.80 -11.89
N GLY A 326 14.26 1.11 -13.02
CA GLY A 326 14.21 1.71 -14.34
C GLY A 326 12.87 2.36 -14.67
N ASP A 327 12.79 2.92 -15.88
CA ASP A 327 11.57 3.48 -16.45
C ASP A 327 10.44 2.44 -16.54
N ALA A 328 9.22 2.91 -16.74
CA ALA A 328 8.08 2.03 -16.93
C ALA A 328 8.22 1.23 -18.23
N GLU A 329 7.88 -0.05 -18.12
CA GLU A 329 7.83 -1.00 -19.23
C GLU A 329 6.39 -1.53 -19.40
N PRO A 330 5.47 -0.76 -20.07
CA PRO A 330 4.05 -1.11 -20.14
C PRO A 330 3.77 -2.50 -20.71
N ASN A 331 4.61 -3.00 -21.62
CA ASN A 331 4.47 -4.33 -22.22
C ASN A 331 4.75 -5.47 -21.23
N ARG A 332 5.41 -5.19 -20.11
CA ARG A 332 5.65 -6.14 -19.02
C ARG A 332 4.53 -6.16 -17.98
N ILE A 333 3.58 -5.23 -18.06
CA ILE A 333 2.37 -5.27 -17.23
C ILE A 333 1.33 -6.14 -17.96
N ALA A 334 0.93 -7.23 -17.34
CA ALA A 334 -0.07 -8.13 -17.89
C ALA A 334 -1.44 -7.45 -17.95
N ASN A 335 -2.14 -7.66 -19.05
CA ASN A 335 -3.54 -7.25 -19.14
C ASN A 335 -4.37 -8.08 -18.14
N CYS A 336 -4.90 -7.45 -17.10
CA CYS A 336 -5.65 -8.11 -16.03
C CYS A 336 -6.81 -8.98 -16.57
N ARG A 337 -7.46 -8.56 -17.67
CA ARG A 337 -8.55 -9.31 -18.28
C ARG A 337 -8.12 -10.68 -18.86
N LYS A 338 -6.84 -10.90 -19.08
CA LYS A 338 -6.27 -12.16 -19.58
C LYS A 338 -5.69 -13.03 -18.48
N VAL A 339 -5.49 -12.49 -17.29
CA VAL A 339 -4.94 -13.25 -16.16
C VAL A 339 -6.03 -14.11 -15.56
N GLU A 340 -5.69 -15.36 -15.29
CA GLU A 340 -6.63 -16.34 -14.76
C GLU A 340 -6.58 -16.39 -13.24
N HIS A 341 -7.78 -16.42 -12.66
CA HIS A 341 -8.00 -16.63 -11.22
C HIS A 341 -9.21 -17.54 -11.02
N ALA A 342 -9.26 -18.26 -9.91
CA ALA A 342 -10.51 -18.80 -9.43
C ALA A 342 -11.30 -17.69 -8.71
N TYR A 343 -12.62 -17.73 -8.85
CA TYR A 343 -13.51 -16.71 -8.29
C TYR A 343 -14.57 -17.32 -7.40
N PHE A 344 -14.89 -16.61 -6.35
CA PHE A 344 -16.14 -16.70 -5.64
C PHE A 344 -17.17 -15.83 -6.36
N VAL A 345 -18.38 -16.35 -6.57
CA VAL A 345 -19.49 -15.62 -7.16
C VAL A 345 -20.71 -15.80 -6.28
N ARG A 346 -21.29 -14.69 -5.81
CA ARG A 346 -22.53 -14.67 -5.06
C ARG A 346 -23.70 -14.30 -5.97
N VAL A 347 -24.79 -15.05 -5.84
CA VAL A 347 -26.01 -14.91 -6.64
C VAL A 347 -27.22 -14.84 -5.72
N GLN A 348 -28.30 -14.24 -6.21
CA GLN A 348 -29.58 -14.20 -5.50
C GLN A 348 -30.72 -14.49 -6.47
N ALA A 349 -31.51 -15.54 -6.18
CA ALA A 349 -32.64 -15.97 -7.01
C ALA A 349 -33.66 -16.76 -6.19
N GLN A 350 -34.91 -16.81 -6.68
CA GLN A 350 -35.94 -17.66 -6.06
C GLN A 350 -35.67 -19.17 -6.25
N ASN A 351 -35.05 -19.53 -7.37
CA ASN A 351 -34.66 -20.90 -7.67
C ASN A 351 -33.15 -20.98 -7.92
N LEU A 352 -32.37 -21.22 -6.86
CA LEU A 352 -30.93 -21.35 -6.94
C LEU A 352 -30.46 -22.55 -7.76
N ALA A 353 -31.25 -23.65 -7.79
CA ALA A 353 -30.90 -24.85 -8.57
C ALA A 353 -30.80 -24.53 -10.06
N GLU A 354 -31.76 -23.77 -10.61
CA GLU A 354 -31.72 -23.33 -12.03
C GLU A 354 -30.51 -22.41 -12.29
N VAL A 355 -30.15 -21.52 -11.34
CA VAL A 355 -28.98 -20.65 -11.47
C VAL A 355 -27.69 -21.46 -11.47
N TYR A 356 -27.57 -22.46 -10.60
CA TYR A 356 -26.39 -23.33 -10.56
C TYR A 356 -26.27 -24.22 -11.81
N ASP A 357 -27.38 -24.70 -12.36
CA ASP A 357 -27.37 -25.44 -13.63
C ASP A 357 -26.92 -24.55 -14.79
N ALA A 358 -27.42 -23.32 -14.86
CA ALA A 358 -26.97 -22.34 -15.83
C ALA A 358 -25.52 -21.94 -15.66
N ALA A 359 -25.07 -21.82 -14.40
CA ALA A 359 -23.66 -21.53 -14.10
C ALA A 359 -22.76 -22.71 -14.55
N ARG A 360 -23.18 -23.98 -14.38
CA ARG A 360 -22.44 -25.14 -14.91
C ARG A 360 -22.35 -25.12 -16.42
N ASP A 361 -23.46 -24.76 -17.12
CA ASP A 361 -23.46 -24.62 -18.58
C ASP A 361 -22.45 -23.56 -19.05
N LEU A 362 -22.35 -22.44 -18.35
CA LEU A 362 -21.49 -21.32 -18.69
C LEU A 362 -20.04 -21.52 -18.29
N PHE A 363 -19.80 -21.91 -17.05
CA PHE A 363 -18.46 -21.95 -16.43
C PHE A 363 -17.81 -23.34 -16.50
N GLY A 364 -18.56 -24.39 -16.82
CA GLY A 364 -18.16 -25.76 -16.64
C GLY A 364 -18.32 -26.19 -15.18
N GLU A 365 -17.31 -26.82 -14.62
CA GLU A 365 -17.35 -27.24 -13.21
C GLU A 365 -17.39 -26.04 -12.27
N ILE A 366 -18.37 -26.00 -11.39
CA ILE A 366 -18.49 -25.05 -10.29
C ILE A 366 -18.65 -25.83 -8.97
N THR A 367 -18.26 -25.19 -7.85
CA THR A 367 -18.46 -25.75 -6.51
C THR A 367 -19.46 -24.87 -5.77
N PRO A 368 -20.75 -25.23 -5.64
CA PRO A 368 -21.69 -24.51 -4.81
C PRO A 368 -21.26 -24.48 -3.33
N ILE A 369 -21.56 -23.37 -2.65
CA ILE A 369 -21.25 -23.18 -1.25
C ILE A 369 -22.54 -23.24 -0.47
N GLU A 370 -22.63 -24.15 0.49
CA GLU A 370 -23.77 -24.27 1.42
C GLU A 370 -23.55 -23.32 2.60
N GLN A 371 -24.58 -22.55 2.95
CA GLN A 371 -24.54 -21.62 4.09
C GLN A 371 -25.96 -21.37 4.64
N ASP A 372 -26.18 -21.79 5.89
CA ASP A 372 -27.48 -21.68 6.55
C ASP A 372 -27.75 -20.30 7.18
N ALA A 373 -26.71 -19.47 7.34
CA ALA A 373 -26.82 -18.17 8.01
C ALA A 373 -27.30 -17.04 7.08
N VAL A 374 -27.56 -17.33 5.80
CA VAL A 374 -28.03 -16.37 4.80
C VAL A 374 -29.47 -16.70 4.37
N SER A 375 -30.09 -15.78 3.63
CA SER A 375 -31.43 -16.02 3.05
C SER A 375 -31.43 -17.25 2.13
N ALA A 376 -32.53 -18.01 2.14
CA ALA A 376 -32.70 -19.16 1.22
C ALA A 376 -32.62 -18.78 -0.27
N ASN A 377 -32.75 -17.49 -0.60
CA ASN A 377 -32.62 -16.97 -1.97
C ASN A 377 -31.19 -16.54 -2.31
N ASP A 378 -30.28 -16.49 -1.33
CA ASP A 378 -28.86 -16.20 -1.54
C ASP A 378 -28.09 -17.50 -1.74
N GLY A 379 -27.27 -17.54 -2.79
CA GLY A 379 -26.39 -18.65 -3.10
C GLY A 379 -25.02 -18.16 -3.50
N ALA A 380 -24.03 -19.05 -3.43
CA ALA A 380 -22.69 -18.76 -3.93
C ALA A 380 -22.02 -20.01 -4.50
N PHE A 381 -21.07 -19.81 -5.36
CA PHE A 381 -20.26 -20.89 -5.94
C PHE A 381 -18.83 -20.42 -6.23
N LEU A 382 -17.92 -21.39 -6.31
CA LEU A 382 -16.56 -21.19 -6.79
C LEU A 382 -16.44 -21.60 -8.24
N THR A 383 -15.70 -20.83 -9.04
CA THR A 383 -15.33 -21.21 -10.39
C THR A 383 -13.99 -21.92 -10.40
N GLN A 384 -13.71 -22.68 -11.45
CA GLN A 384 -12.34 -23.03 -11.83
C GLN A 384 -11.58 -21.75 -12.24
N SER A 385 -10.24 -21.89 -12.45
CA SER A 385 -9.42 -20.78 -12.94
C SER A 385 -9.94 -20.29 -14.31
N ILE A 386 -10.22 -19.00 -14.40
CA ILE A 386 -10.78 -18.36 -15.58
C ILE A 386 -10.21 -16.97 -15.75
N ALA A 387 -9.96 -16.55 -17.00
CA ALA A 387 -9.54 -15.20 -17.31
C ALA A 387 -10.64 -14.18 -16.92
N GLU A 388 -10.26 -13.07 -16.30
CA GLU A 388 -11.21 -12.06 -15.78
C GLU A 388 -12.17 -11.57 -16.89
N GLY A 389 -11.67 -11.36 -18.11
CA GLY A 389 -12.51 -10.94 -19.24
C GLY A 389 -13.59 -11.96 -19.61
N ALA A 390 -13.27 -13.25 -19.55
CA ALA A 390 -14.23 -14.33 -19.79
C ALA A 390 -15.23 -14.47 -18.63
N LEU A 391 -14.75 -14.29 -17.38
CA LEU A 391 -15.63 -14.24 -16.21
C LEU A 391 -16.73 -13.19 -16.40
N PHE A 392 -16.39 -11.94 -16.69
CA PHE A 392 -17.38 -10.87 -16.84
C PHE A 392 -18.40 -11.15 -17.95
N GLN A 393 -17.95 -11.72 -19.07
CA GLN A 393 -18.87 -12.10 -20.15
C GLN A 393 -19.89 -13.16 -19.71
N LYS A 394 -19.42 -14.18 -18.96
CA LYS A 394 -20.29 -15.26 -18.47
C LYS A 394 -21.22 -14.78 -17.34
N LEU A 395 -20.77 -13.89 -16.46
CA LEU A 395 -21.63 -13.28 -15.44
C LEU A 395 -22.74 -12.43 -16.08
N ALA A 396 -22.43 -11.67 -17.13
CA ALA A 396 -23.44 -10.91 -17.88
C ALA A 396 -24.48 -11.85 -18.54
N GLN A 397 -24.06 -12.99 -19.12
CA GLN A 397 -24.95 -13.98 -19.65
C GLN A 397 -25.85 -14.62 -18.57
N LEU A 398 -25.33 -14.79 -17.36
CA LEU A 398 -26.12 -15.28 -16.23
C LEU A 398 -27.18 -14.24 -15.82
N ASP A 399 -26.82 -12.96 -15.75
CA ASP A 399 -27.76 -11.86 -15.49
C ASP A 399 -28.84 -11.75 -16.59
N ASP A 400 -28.46 -11.87 -17.84
CA ASP A 400 -29.41 -11.84 -19.00
C ASP A 400 -30.41 -12.97 -18.92
N ARG A 401 -30.01 -14.19 -18.47
CA ARG A 401 -30.86 -15.39 -18.38
C ARG A 401 -31.91 -15.33 -17.26
N PHE A 402 -31.54 -14.72 -16.11
CA PHE A 402 -32.41 -14.71 -14.91
C PHE A 402 -32.94 -13.33 -14.53
N GLY A 403 -32.68 -12.32 -15.35
CA GLY A 403 -33.03 -10.93 -15.09
C GLY A 403 -31.86 -10.16 -14.47
N ALA A 404 -31.82 -8.86 -14.71
CA ALA A 404 -30.75 -7.99 -14.27
C ALA A 404 -30.52 -8.11 -12.74
N SER A 405 -29.29 -8.38 -12.35
CA SER A 405 -28.81 -8.46 -10.95
C SER A 405 -29.02 -9.80 -10.24
N VAL A 406 -29.02 -10.94 -10.92
CA VAL A 406 -28.90 -12.23 -10.24
C VAL A 406 -27.51 -12.35 -9.59
N VAL A 407 -26.45 -11.85 -10.26
CA VAL A 407 -25.12 -11.78 -9.70
C VAL A 407 -25.02 -10.60 -8.75
N LYS A 408 -24.67 -10.87 -7.49
CA LYS A 408 -24.55 -9.85 -6.43
C LYS A 408 -23.12 -9.40 -6.16
N ASN A 409 -22.18 -10.34 -6.20
CA ASN A 409 -20.75 -10.03 -5.97
C ASN A 409 -19.85 -11.11 -6.59
N LYS A 410 -18.59 -10.74 -6.76
CA LYS A 410 -17.50 -11.63 -7.17
C LYS A 410 -16.23 -11.26 -6.45
N LEU A 411 -15.47 -12.24 -5.99
CA LEU A 411 -14.19 -12.03 -5.30
C LEU A 411 -13.15 -12.99 -5.84
N MET A 412 -11.92 -12.53 -5.98
CA MET A 412 -10.79 -13.39 -6.34
C MET A 412 -10.39 -14.29 -5.18
N LEU A 413 -10.00 -15.52 -5.49
CA LEU A 413 -9.35 -16.40 -4.53
C LEU A 413 -7.83 -16.18 -4.58
N LEU A 414 -7.19 -16.14 -3.39
CA LEU A 414 -5.72 -16.11 -3.29
C LEU A 414 -5.16 -17.51 -3.34
#